data_1005bd964d2a44d02664e2d44738dea1
#
_entry.id   1005bd964d2a44d02664e2d44738dea1
#
_cell.length_a   1.000
_cell.length_b   1.000
_cell.length_c   1.000
_cell.angle_alpha   90.00
_cell.angle_beta   90.00
_cell.angle_gamma   90.00
#
_symmetry.space_group_name_H-M   'P 1'
#
loop_
_entity.id
_entity.type
_entity.pdbx_description
1 polymer ?
#
loop_
_entity_poly.entity_id
_entity_poly.type
_entity_poly.pdbx_seq_one_letter_code
_entity_poly.pdbx_strand_id
1 'polypeptide(L)'
;MRRTRSTAVLPARRGPWSRRAARLRRMQGDQHEAADQGTSSRPAPAPPVPDLGGDSARAVYRDLLRFGPRSRRDLTERLGLSAPTVTRVTRELLEAGHLHPLETVALAKGRPQQPLDIEENHGPRFVGVKVTADEVHAVVTTARGNALEELVMPLPGTAAGTVVDSVVEPVLALAEAHPRVAGVGVSIGGNVADRRRVDSSWILGWDRPVELAARLEERLRLPVTVDNDIAAMVHGLNWFGIGRAYRTFAVLTLGVGVAIGTVVEGRLLQGRSHLAGLTGRLPVDARDDGAPVPFWQAARTAAVESAAREAGVLGAGEGVERLRTLLADDDPGAREVCAELARTLARAAAAVVAVADPEAIVLGGEIIDLVLAADGEFEGTLRASLPGVQQDLVIRELGGDFDQWALGAAVIAIQEFVGGEV
;
A
#
# COMPACT_ATOMS: atom_id res chain seq x y z
N MET A 1 4.36 23.14 -39.08
CA MET A 1 3.67 23.58 -37.85
C MET A 1 2.89 22.39 -37.28
N ARG A 2 3.49 21.61 -36.45
CA ARG A 2 2.83 20.55 -35.67
C ARG A 2 2.79 21.00 -34.21
N ARG A 3 1.57 21.17 -33.69
CA ARG A 3 1.34 21.55 -32.29
C ARG A 3 1.68 20.35 -31.40
N THR A 4 2.75 20.46 -30.63
CA THR A 4 3.07 19.56 -29.49
C THR A 4 1.97 19.71 -28.45
N ARG A 5 1.20 18.67 -28.22
CA ARG A 5 0.30 18.58 -27.05
C ARG A 5 1.17 18.25 -25.83
N SER A 6 1.43 19.24 -25.02
CA SER A 6 1.93 19.04 -23.66
C SER A 6 0.86 18.29 -22.87
N THR A 7 1.18 17.08 -22.44
CA THR A 7 0.36 16.33 -21.48
C THR A 7 0.61 16.94 -20.10
N ALA A 8 -0.24 17.90 -19.71
CA ALA A 8 -0.19 18.49 -18.38
C ALA A 8 -0.43 17.39 -17.33
N VAL A 9 0.54 17.24 -16.43
CA VAL A 9 0.39 16.48 -15.18
C VAL A 9 -0.70 17.17 -14.37
N LEU A 10 -1.85 16.53 -14.21
CA LEU A 10 -2.92 17.01 -13.34
C LEU A 10 -2.52 16.69 -11.89
N PRO A 11 -2.41 17.69 -10.99
CA PRO A 11 -2.15 17.45 -9.59
C PRO A 11 -3.29 16.65 -8.98
N ALA A 12 -2.97 15.63 -8.19
CA ALA A 12 -3.93 14.85 -7.42
C ALA A 12 -4.71 15.80 -6.50
N ARG A 13 -6.03 15.83 -6.64
CA ARG A 13 -6.90 16.60 -5.73
C ARG A 13 -6.71 16.03 -4.33
N ARG A 14 -6.25 16.84 -3.39
CA ARG A 14 -6.23 16.53 -1.95
C ARG A 14 -7.62 16.03 -1.57
N GLY A 15 -7.72 14.75 -1.20
CA GLY A 15 -8.97 14.13 -0.82
C GLY A 15 -9.56 14.80 0.44
N PRO A 16 -10.85 14.64 0.73
CA PRO A 16 -11.54 15.24 1.87
C PRO A 16 -10.99 14.83 3.24
N TRP A 17 -10.03 13.91 3.29
CA TRP A 17 -9.53 13.20 4.46
C TRP A 17 -8.54 14.01 5.31
N SER A 18 -7.67 14.83 4.71
CA SER A 18 -6.68 15.65 5.44
C SER A 18 -7.31 16.67 6.42
N ARG A 19 -8.56 17.09 6.17
CA ARG A 19 -9.27 18.03 7.06
C ARG A 19 -9.99 17.35 8.23
N ARG A 20 -10.32 16.07 8.12
CA ARG A 20 -11.05 15.31 9.14
C ARG A 20 -10.09 14.78 10.22
N ALA A 21 -8.90 14.32 9.85
CA ALA A 21 -7.83 13.89 10.74
C ALA A 21 -7.40 15.03 11.71
N ALA A 22 -7.29 16.27 11.18
CA ALA A 22 -6.99 17.44 12.00
C ALA A 22 -8.10 17.80 13.01
N ARG A 23 -9.36 17.42 12.73
CA ARG A 23 -10.50 17.66 13.61
C ARG A 23 -10.58 16.62 14.74
N LEU A 24 -10.23 15.36 14.46
CA LEU A 24 -10.21 14.28 15.45
C LEU A 24 -9.07 14.46 16.48
N ARG A 25 -7.90 14.94 16.06
CA ARG A 25 -6.79 15.28 16.98
C ARG A 25 -7.18 16.36 18.03
N ARG A 26 -8.10 17.27 17.70
CA ARG A 26 -8.60 18.28 18.66
C ARG A 26 -9.64 17.72 19.63
N MET A 27 -10.38 16.69 19.27
CA MET A 27 -11.41 16.11 20.14
C MET A 27 -10.84 15.13 21.17
N GLN A 28 -9.68 14.54 20.93
CA GLN A 28 -9.00 13.62 21.86
C GLN A 28 -8.27 14.34 23.00
N GLY A 29 -7.91 15.64 22.84
CA GLY A 29 -7.31 16.45 23.90
C GLY A 29 -8.23 16.80 25.09
N ASP A 30 -9.55 16.76 24.89
CA ASP A 30 -10.53 17.23 25.90
C ASP A 30 -11.22 16.09 26.67
N GLN A 31 -10.88 14.82 26.47
CA GLN A 31 -11.57 13.70 27.14
C GLN A 31 -10.79 12.99 28.26
N HIS A 32 -9.64 13.51 28.67
CA HIS A 32 -8.81 12.84 29.71
C HIS A 32 -9.14 13.25 31.15
N GLU A 33 -10.20 14.00 31.41
CA GLU A 33 -10.51 14.48 32.77
C GLU A 33 -11.83 14.00 33.40
N ALA A 34 -12.49 12.98 32.85
CA ALA A 34 -13.71 12.45 33.49
C ALA A 34 -13.91 10.97 33.25
N ALA A 35 -13.30 10.11 34.05
CA ALA A 35 -13.78 8.74 34.20
C ALA A 35 -13.41 8.15 35.57
N ASP A 36 -14.31 8.24 36.50
CA ASP A 36 -14.36 7.30 37.62
C ASP A 36 -15.78 6.68 37.69
N GLN A 37 -15.81 5.35 37.86
CA GLN A 37 -16.93 4.50 38.31
C GLN A 37 -18.12 4.27 37.37
N GLY A 38 -18.05 3.18 36.61
CA GLY A 38 -19.21 2.52 36.02
C GLY A 38 -18.85 1.11 35.56
N THR A 39 -19.35 0.07 36.24
CA THR A 39 -19.27 -1.34 35.83
C THR A 39 -19.93 -1.51 34.46
N SER A 40 -19.16 -1.31 33.39
CA SER A 40 -19.59 -1.54 32.03
C SER A 40 -19.49 -3.04 31.73
N SER A 41 -20.65 -3.69 31.59
CA SER A 41 -20.73 -5.01 30.99
C SER A 41 -20.21 -4.91 29.55
N ARG A 42 -19.04 -5.51 29.29
CA ARG A 42 -18.45 -5.62 27.96
C ARG A 42 -19.49 -6.19 27.00
N PRO A 43 -19.84 -5.53 25.89
CA PRO A 43 -20.79 -6.07 24.94
C PRO A 43 -20.29 -7.43 24.46
N ALA A 44 -21.21 -8.37 24.21
CA ALA A 44 -20.89 -9.67 23.68
C ALA A 44 -20.14 -9.51 22.35
N PRO A 45 -19.07 -10.27 22.10
CA PRO A 45 -18.34 -10.19 20.84
C PRO A 45 -19.30 -10.38 19.66
N ALA A 46 -19.17 -9.54 18.65
CA ALA A 46 -19.96 -9.68 17.43
C ALA A 46 -19.76 -11.10 16.85
N PRO A 47 -20.82 -11.71 16.26
CA PRO A 47 -20.69 -13.03 15.68
C PRO A 47 -19.58 -13.04 14.63
N PRO A 48 -18.77 -14.12 14.57
CA PRO A 48 -17.69 -14.22 13.61
C PRO A 48 -18.23 -14.07 12.18
N VAL A 49 -17.42 -13.43 11.32
CA VAL A 49 -17.76 -13.34 9.89
C VAL A 49 -17.78 -14.75 9.33
N PRO A 50 -18.85 -15.18 8.65
CA PRO A 50 -18.87 -16.49 8.03
C PRO A 50 -17.74 -16.66 7.03
N ASP A 51 -17.14 -17.87 6.94
CA ASP A 51 -16.18 -18.18 5.89
C ASP A 51 -16.87 -18.11 4.51
N LEU A 52 -16.13 -17.71 3.48
CA LEU A 52 -16.60 -17.70 2.09
C LEU A 52 -16.90 -19.10 1.55
N GLY A 53 -16.36 -20.15 2.19
CA GLY A 53 -16.49 -21.53 1.73
C GLY A 53 -15.33 -21.98 0.83
N GLY A 54 -15.58 -22.94 -0.04
CA GLY A 54 -14.55 -23.55 -0.89
C GLY A 54 -14.05 -22.65 -2.04
N ASP A 55 -13.07 -23.14 -2.79
CA ASP A 55 -12.35 -22.39 -3.84
C ASP A 55 -13.26 -21.71 -4.87
N SER A 56 -14.35 -22.38 -5.28
CA SER A 56 -15.31 -21.77 -6.22
C SER A 56 -16.02 -20.56 -5.63
N ALA A 57 -16.33 -20.58 -4.33
CA ALA A 57 -16.97 -19.44 -3.65
C ALA A 57 -15.98 -18.26 -3.50
N ARG A 58 -14.76 -18.57 -3.11
CA ARG A 58 -13.66 -17.59 -3.05
C ARG A 58 -13.37 -16.97 -4.42
N ALA A 59 -13.36 -17.78 -5.49
CA ALA A 59 -13.17 -17.29 -6.86
C ALA A 59 -14.29 -16.34 -7.29
N VAL A 60 -15.57 -16.69 -7.02
CA VAL A 60 -16.72 -15.84 -7.31
C VAL A 60 -16.66 -14.53 -6.52
N TYR A 61 -16.42 -14.60 -5.21
CA TYR A 61 -16.32 -13.41 -4.37
C TYR A 61 -15.19 -12.50 -4.80
N ARG A 62 -14.00 -13.05 -5.10
CA ARG A 62 -12.82 -12.32 -5.58
C ARG A 62 -13.06 -11.63 -6.93
N ASP A 63 -13.74 -12.28 -7.88
CA ASP A 63 -14.06 -11.64 -9.18
C ASP A 63 -14.99 -10.44 -8.98
N LEU A 64 -16.05 -10.58 -8.18
CA LEU A 64 -16.95 -9.50 -7.83
C LEU A 64 -16.24 -8.37 -7.07
N LEU A 65 -15.39 -8.72 -6.13
CA LEU A 65 -14.61 -7.78 -5.34
C LEU A 65 -13.71 -6.90 -6.21
N ARG A 66 -12.95 -7.52 -7.10
CA ARG A 66 -11.97 -6.83 -7.95
C ARG A 66 -12.58 -6.10 -9.12
N PHE A 67 -13.59 -6.66 -9.75
CA PHE A 67 -14.10 -6.19 -11.04
C PHE A 67 -15.52 -5.63 -10.98
N GLY A 68 -16.15 -5.64 -9.82
CA GLY A 68 -17.49 -5.09 -9.60
C GLY A 68 -18.63 -6.06 -9.98
N PRO A 69 -19.86 -5.54 -10.04
CA PRO A 69 -21.07 -6.35 -10.22
C PRO A 69 -21.05 -7.23 -11.47
N ARG A 70 -21.55 -8.47 -11.34
CA ARG A 70 -21.64 -9.45 -12.42
C ARG A 70 -22.93 -10.25 -12.34
N SER A 71 -23.46 -10.63 -13.52
CA SER A 71 -24.48 -11.66 -13.59
C SER A 71 -23.89 -13.06 -13.37
N ARG A 72 -24.72 -14.04 -12.99
CA ARG A 72 -24.29 -15.43 -12.89
C ARG A 72 -23.74 -15.98 -14.20
N ARG A 73 -24.24 -15.50 -15.33
CA ARG A 73 -23.74 -15.85 -16.65
C ARG A 73 -22.30 -15.35 -16.85
N ASP A 74 -22.06 -14.07 -16.54
CA ASP A 74 -20.70 -13.49 -16.66
C ASP A 74 -19.70 -14.23 -15.78
N LEU A 75 -20.10 -14.58 -14.53
CA LEU A 75 -19.28 -15.37 -13.63
C LEU A 75 -18.97 -16.77 -14.18
N THR A 76 -19.95 -17.42 -14.82
CA THR A 76 -19.79 -18.72 -15.49
C THR A 76 -18.74 -18.62 -16.62
N GLU A 77 -18.88 -17.63 -17.49
CA GLU A 77 -18.00 -17.44 -18.65
C GLU A 77 -16.57 -17.04 -18.22
N ARG A 78 -16.43 -16.15 -17.24
CA ARG A 78 -15.13 -15.64 -16.79
C ARG A 78 -14.34 -16.65 -15.95
N LEU A 79 -15.00 -17.37 -15.07
CA LEU A 79 -14.34 -18.28 -14.12
C LEU A 79 -14.23 -19.72 -14.65
N GLY A 80 -14.83 -20.04 -15.79
CA GLY A 80 -14.86 -21.40 -16.32
C GLY A 80 -15.63 -22.39 -15.43
N LEU A 81 -16.49 -21.89 -14.53
CA LEU A 81 -17.28 -22.72 -13.64
C LEU A 81 -18.59 -23.14 -14.32
N SER A 82 -19.13 -24.31 -13.95
CA SER A 82 -20.44 -24.72 -14.47
C SER A 82 -21.59 -23.83 -13.92
N ALA A 83 -22.63 -23.60 -14.72
CA ALA A 83 -23.78 -22.82 -14.29
C ALA A 83 -24.45 -23.34 -13.00
N PRO A 84 -24.61 -24.68 -12.77
CA PRO A 84 -25.07 -25.20 -11.48
C PRO A 84 -24.14 -24.84 -10.32
N THR A 85 -22.81 -24.89 -10.52
CA THR A 85 -21.82 -24.50 -9.50
C THR A 85 -21.95 -23.03 -9.13
N VAL A 86 -22.01 -22.12 -10.12
CA VAL A 86 -22.17 -20.68 -9.90
C VAL A 86 -23.51 -20.40 -9.18
N THR A 87 -24.60 -21.07 -9.58
CA THR A 87 -25.91 -20.90 -8.94
C THR A 87 -25.88 -21.32 -7.46
N ARG A 88 -25.30 -22.47 -7.14
CA ARG A 88 -25.18 -22.97 -5.76
C ARG A 88 -24.31 -22.01 -4.92
N VAL A 89 -23.12 -21.69 -5.40
CA VAL A 89 -22.15 -20.85 -4.70
C VAL A 89 -22.70 -19.43 -4.46
N THR A 90 -23.31 -18.81 -5.47
CA THR A 90 -23.89 -17.48 -5.30
C THR A 90 -25.07 -17.47 -4.34
N ARG A 91 -25.84 -18.55 -4.25
CA ARG A 91 -26.92 -18.69 -3.25
C ARG A 91 -26.33 -18.78 -1.84
N GLU A 92 -25.32 -19.62 -1.63
CA GLU A 92 -24.62 -19.76 -0.34
C GLU A 92 -24.03 -18.41 0.13
N LEU A 93 -23.38 -17.67 -0.77
CA LEU A 93 -22.81 -16.35 -0.45
C LEU A 93 -23.88 -15.28 -0.17
N LEU A 94 -25.05 -15.34 -0.83
CA LEU A 94 -26.19 -14.46 -0.54
C LEU A 94 -26.81 -14.80 0.83
N GLU A 95 -27.02 -16.09 1.14
CA GLU A 95 -27.53 -16.54 2.44
C GLU A 95 -26.60 -16.18 3.60
N ALA A 96 -25.27 -16.24 3.38
CA ALA A 96 -24.26 -15.81 4.35
C ALA A 96 -24.12 -14.27 4.48
N GLY A 97 -24.78 -13.49 3.62
CA GLY A 97 -24.72 -12.04 3.62
C GLY A 97 -23.39 -11.48 3.09
N HIS A 98 -22.67 -12.23 2.27
CA HIS A 98 -21.47 -11.78 1.58
C HIS A 98 -21.76 -11.06 0.26
N LEU A 99 -22.90 -11.40 -0.36
CA LEU A 99 -23.39 -10.77 -1.59
C LEU A 99 -24.77 -10.19 -1.39
N HIS A 100 -25.14 -9.25 -2.27
CA HIS A 100 -26.50 -8.78 -2.44
C HIS A 100 -26.88 -8.70 -3.93
N PRO A 101 -28.16 -8.88 -4.28
CA PRO A 101 -28.62 -8.73 -5.65
C PRO A 101 -28.82 -7.24 -5.96
N LEU A 102 -28.44 -6.83 -7.17
CA LEU A 102 -28.77 -5.51 -7.71
C LEU A 102 -30.07 -5.55 -8.52
N GLU A 103 -30.52 -4.39 -8.98
CA GLU A 103 -31.67 -4.28 -9.86
C GLU A 103 -31.49 -5.09 -11.14
N THR A 104 -32.59 -5.69 -11.59
CA THR A 104 -32.58 -6.48 -12.81
C THR A 104 -32.41 -5.59 -14.02
N VAL A 105 -31.41 -5.91 -14.86
CA VAL A 105 -31.13 -5.18 -16.11
C VAL A 105 -31.77 -5.90 -17.28
N ALA A 106 -32.61 -5.18 -18.02
CA ALA A 106 -33.19 -5.67 -19.27
C ALA A 106 -32.10 -5.65 -20.36
N LEU A 107 -31.93 -6.76 -21.07
CA LEU A 107 -31.03 -6.85 -22.21
C LEU A 107 -31.76 -6.57 -23.50
N ALA A 108 -31.09 -5.99 -24.49
CA ALA A 108 -31.65 -5.74 -25.83
C ALA A 108 -32.08 -7.05 -26.53
N LYS A 109 -31.41 -8.17 -26.22
CA LYS A 109 -31.77 -9.53 -26.64
C LYS A 109 -31.45 -10.49 -25.48
N GLY A 110 -32.41 -11.36 -25.10
CA GLY A 110 -32.26 -12.39 -24.11
C GLY A 110 -33.09 -12.16 -22.84
N ARG A 111 -32.92 -13.05 -21.87
CA ARG A 111 -33.63 -12.98 -20.56
C ARG A 111 -32.98 -11.86 -19.72
N PRO A 112 -33.78 -11.07 -18.99
CA PRO A 112 -33.27 -10.09 -18.04
C PRO A 112 -32.27 -10.74 -17.06
N GLN A 113 -31.23 -10.02 -16.72
CA GLN A 113 -30.17 -10.47 -15.82
C GLN A 113 -30.22 -9.67 -14.53
N GLN A 114 -30.01 -10.36 -13.41
CA GLN A 114 -29.85 -9.73 -12.10
C GLN A 114 -28.38 -9.85 -11.69
N PRO A 115 -27.61 -8.73 -11.76
CA PRO A 115 -26.23 -8.73 -11.29
C PRO A 115 -26.18 -8.92 -9.77
N LEU A 116 -25.09 -9.49 -9.31
CA LEU A 116 -24.72 -9.62 -7.90
C LEU A 116 -23.54 -8.73 -7.60
N ASP A 117 -23.51 -8.19 -6.40
CA ASP A 117 -22.34 -7.46 -5.90
C ASP A 117 -22.00 -7.91 -4.48
N ILE A 118 -20.78 -7.56 -4.01
CA ILE A 118 -20.38 -7.82 -2.63
C ILE A 118 -21.17 -6.93 -1.67
N GLU A 119 -21.51 -7.45 -0.49
CA GLU A 119 -22.14 -6.67 0.57
C GLU A 119 -21.09 -5.81 1.29
N GLU A 120 -21.05 -4.53 0.96
CA GLU A 120 -20.04 -3.62 1.47
C GLU A 120 -20.47 -2.90 2.75
N ASN A 121 -21.76 -2.58 2.90
CA ASN A 121 -22.25 -1.84 4.06
C ASN A 121 -22.27 -2.68 5.35
N HIS A 122 -22.73 -3.93 5.25
CA HIS A 122 -22.84 -4.86 6.37
C HIS A 122 -21.88 -6.06 6.24
N GLY A 123 -20.99 -6.02 5.25
CA GLY A 123 -20.01 -7.06 4.96
C GLY A 123 -18.83 -7.09 5.94
N PRO A 124 -17.83 -7.92 5.65
CA PRO A 124 -16.62 -8.01 6.46
C PRO A 124 -15.82 -6.70 6.46
N ARG A 125 -15.15 -6.44 7.57
CA ARG A 125 -14.18 -5.36 7.75
C ARG A 125 -12.77 -5.93 7.85
N PHE A 126 -11.79 -5.12 7.50
CA PHE A 126 -10.39 -5.50 7.59
C PHE A 126 -9.62 -4.36 8.24
N VAL A 127 -8.71 -4.69 9.14
CA VAL A 127 -7.84 -3.69 9.75
C VAL A 127 -6.47 -3.82 9.12
N GLY A 128 -5.97 -2.72 8.57
CA GLY A 128 -4.60 -2.60 8.12
C GLY A 128 -3.77 -1.82 9.13
N VAL A 129 -2.57 -2.29 9.42
CA VAL A 129 -1.66 -1.65 10.35
C VAL A 129 -0.29 -1.46 9.70
N LYS A 130 0.21 -0.22 9.68
CA LYS A 130 1.59 0.11 9.34
C LYS A 130 2.36 0.37 10.61
N VAL A 131 3.48 -0.32 10.77
CA VAL A 131 4.43 -0.09 11.88
C VAL A 131 5.64 0.68 11.34
N THR A 132 5.93 1.83 11.94
CA THR A 132 7.14 2.64 11.70
C THR A 132 8.11 2.50 12.87
N ALA A 133 9.16 3.31 12.93
CA ALA A 133 10.10 3.31 14.05
C ALA A 133 9.50 3.90 15.35
N ASP A 134 8.53 4.79 15.24
CA ASP A 134 8.02 5.67 16.29
C ASP A 134 6.48 5.71 16.41
N GLU A 135 5.76 5.20 15.39
CA GLU A 135 4.30 5.22 15.35
C GLU A 135 3.71 3.91 14.80
N VAL A 136 2.46 3.65 15.15
CA VAL A 136 1.59 2.62 14.58
C VAL A 136 0.39 3.31 13.96
N HIS A 137 0.21 3.15 12.66
CA HIS A 137 -0.94 3.66 11.91
C HIS A 137 -1.89 2.51 11.62
N ALA A 138 -3.12 2.60 12.11
CA ALA A 138 -4.13 1.58 11.91
C ALA A 138 -5.34 2.16 11.17
N VAL A 139 -5.88 1.42 10.22
CA VAL A 139 -7.07 1.79 9.45
C VAL A 139 -8.04 0.61 9.39
N VAL A 140 -9.31 0.85 9.62
CA VAL A 140 -10.35 -0.13 9.31
C VAL A 140 -10.98 0.17 7.96
N THR A 141 -11.16 -0.88 7.14
CA THR A 141 -11.67 -0.74 5.77
C THR A 141 -12.86 -1.66 5.50
N THR A 142 -13.61 -1.33 4.44
CA THR A 142 -14.51 -2.28 3.78
C THR A 142 -13.70 -3.35 3.03
N ALA A 143 -14.37 -4.38 2.52
CA ALA A 143 -13.73 -5.40 1.69
C ALA A 143 -13.11 -4.83 0.39
N ARG A 144 -13.55 -3.66 -0.10
CA ARG A 144 -12.96 -2.96 -1.25
C ARG A 144 -11.86 -1.97 -0.88
N GLY A 145 -11.36 -2.01 0.36
CA GLY A 145 -10.29 -1.13 0.81
C GLY A 145 -10.72 0.31 1.04
N ASN A 146 -12.03 0.62 1.09
CA ASN A 146 -12.49 1.96 1.45
C ASN A 146 -12.29 2.19 2.93
N ALA A 147 -11.47 3.18 3.30
CA ALA A 147 -11.19 3.54 4.68
C ALA A 147 -12.45 4.07 5.39
N LEU A 148 -12.70 3.60 6.60
CA LEU A 148 -13.83 3.99 7.45
C LEU A 148 -13.37 4.83 8.63
N GLU A 149 -12.30 4.41 9.31
CA GLU A 149 -11.73 5.09 10.47
C GLU A 149 -10.23 4.78 10.57
N GLU A 150 -9.47 5.73 11.10
CA GLU A 150 -8.03 5.66 11.25
C GLU A 150 -7.61 6.05 12.65
N LEU A 151 -6.58 5.38 13.20
CA LEU A 151 -5.94 5.68 14.46
C LEU A 151 -4.43 5.71 14.28
N VAL A 152 -3.78 6.70 14.90
CA VAL A 152 -2.32 6.77 14.97
C VAL A 152 -1.92 6.75 16.44
N MET A 153 -1.05 5.83 16.80
CA MET A 153 -0.57 5.63 18.16
C MET A 153 0.96 5.71 18.21
N PRO A 154 1.56 6.27 19.24
CA PRO A 154 3.02 6.25 19.39
C PRO A 154 3.51 4.82 19.62
N LEU A 155 4.69 4.51 19.07
CA LEU A 155 5.42 3.28 19.36
C LEU A 155 6.52 3.58 20.38
N PRO A 156 6.34 3.25 21.66
CA PRO A 156 7.27 3.64 22.73
C PRO A 156 8.60 2.86 22.72
N GLY A 157 8.75 1.91 21.83
CA GLY A 157 9.98 1.14 21.66
C GLY A 157 9.84 0.00 20.66
N THR A 158 10.95 -0.46 20.16
CA THR A 158 11.02 -1.44 19.05
C THR A 158 11.15 -2.90 19.52
N ALA A 159 11.15 -3.20 20.81
CA ALA A 159 11.13 -4.58 21.29
C ALA A 159 9.86 -5.31 20.79
N ALA A 160 10.00 -6.57 20.37
CA ALA A 160 8.91 -7.33 19.75
C ALA A 160 7.62 -7.37 20.61
N GLY A 161 7.75 -7.46 21.94
CA GLY A 161 6.60 -7.40 22.85
C GLY A 161 5.90 -6.04 22.82
N THR A 162 6.67 -4.94 22.86
CA THR A 162 6.17 -3.58 22.78
C THR A 162 5.44 -3.35 21.45
N VAL A 163 6.00 -3.80 20.33
CA VAL A 163 5.35 -3.70 19.00
C VAL A 163 4.03 -4.45 18.98
N VAL A 164 3.98 -5.68 19.53
CA VAL A 164 2.73 -6.46 19.64
C VAL A 164 1.68 -5.69 20.45
N ASP A 165 2.05 -5.17 21.62
CA ASP A 165 1.10 -4.42 22.47
C ASP A 165 0.58 -3.16 21.77
N SER A 166 1.48 -2.40 21.11
CA SER A 166 1.11 -1.18 20.37
C SER A 166 0.27 -1.44 19.13
N VAL A 167 0.35 -2.62 18.51
CA VAL A 167 -0.54 -3.03 17.41
C VAL A 167 -1.89 -3.50 17.94
N VAL A 168 -1.92 -4.24 19.05
CA VAL A 168 -3.17 -4.78 19.62
C VAL A 168 -4.14 -3.69 20.03
N GLU A 169 -3.67 -2.63 20.65
CA GLU A 169 -4.51 -1.54 21.20
C GLU A 169 -5.39 -0.87 20.13
N PRO A 170 -4.86 -0.28 19.05
CA PRO A 170 -5.68 0.34 18.02
C PRO A 170 -6.55 -0.66 17.25
N VAL A 171 -6.08 -1.89 17.04
CA VAL A 171 -6.88 -2.93 16.38
C VAL A 171 -8.12 -3.27 17.18
N LEU A 172 -8.02 -3.45 18.50
CA LEU A 172 -9.17 -3.73 19.37
C LEU A 172 -10.13 -2.54 19.41
N ALA A 173 -9.62 -1.31 19.48
CA ALA A 173 -10.46 -0.10 19.47
C ALA A 173 -11.25 0.00 18.15
N LEU A 174 -10.61 -0.21 17.01
CA LEU A 174 -11.28 -0.22 15.70
C LEU A 174 -12.27 -1.39 15.57
N ALA A 175 -11.95 -2.57 16.09
CA ALA A 175 -12.85 -3.73 16.04
C ALA A 175 -14.08 -3.56 16.94
N GLU A 176 -13.99 -2.81 18.04
CA GLU A 176 -15.13 -2.45 18.88
C GLU A 176 -16.05 -1.44 18.16
N ALA A 177 -15.48 -0.41 17.52
CA ALA A 177 -16.23 0.59 16.77
C ALA A 177 -16.84 0.04 15.47
N HIS A 178 -16.15 -0.91 14.84
CA HIS A 178 -16.53 -1.51 13.54
C HIS A 178 -16.66 -3.03 13.68
N PRO A 179 -17.82 -3.55 14.08
CA PRO A 179 -18.01 -4.99 14.21
C PRO A 179 -17.82 -5.73 12.88
N ARG A 180 -17.56 -7.05 12.93
CA ARG A 180 -17.34 -7.94 11.78
C ARG A 180 -15.94 -7.79 11.15
N VAL A 181 -14.91 -7.47 11.94
CA VAL A 181 -13.53 -7.58 11.49
C VAL A 181 -13.21 -9.05 11.17
N ALA A 182 -12.85 -9.33 9.93
CA ALA A 182 -12.58 -10.67 9.41
C ALA A 182 -11.07 -10.99 9.39
N GLY A 183 -10.22 -9.98 9.44
CA GLY A 183 -8.77 -10.18 9.43
C GLY A 183 -8.01 -8.88 9.65
N VAL A 184 -6.75 -9.03 10.03
CA VAL A 184 -5.81 -7.96 10.28
C VAL A 184 -4.59 -8.15 9.38
N GLY A 185 -4.22 -7.12 8.65
CA GLY A 185 -2.96 -7.07 7.92
C GLY A 185 -1.97 -6.14 8.62
N VAL A 186 -0.72 -6.55 8.73
CA VAL A 186 0.33 -5.74 9.33
C VAL A 186 1.45 -5.56 8.32
N SER A 187 1.81 -4.34 8.02
CA SER A 187 2.95 -4.00 7.17
C SER A 187 4.10 -3.43 7.99
N ILE A 188 5.32 -3.91 7.69
CA ILE A 188 6.52 -3.59 8.46
C ILE A 188 7.72 -3.44 7.52
N GLY A 189 8.60 -2.48 7.81
CA GLY A 189 9.88 -2.36 7.10
C GLY A 189 10.83 -3.48 7.50
N GLY A 190 10.90 -4.53 6.69
CA GLY A 190 11.70 -5.71 6.99
C GLY A 190 11.55 -6.82 5.97
N ASN A 191 12.21 -7.95 6.21
CA ASN A 191 12.08 -9.15 5.41
C ASN A 191 11.01 -10.07 6.00
N VAL A 192 9.97 -10.35 5.22
CA VAL A 192 8.86 -11.26 5.56
C VAL A 192 8.72 -12.28 4.43
N ALA A 193 8.99 -13.55 4.71
CA ALA A 193 9.05 -14.57 3.67
C ALA A 193 7.74 -15.36 3.48
N ASP A 194 6.95 -15.53 4.54
CA ASP A 194 5.79 -16.44 4.58
C ASP A 194 4.47 -15.74 4.96
N ARG A 195 4.44 -14.41 4.90
CA ARG A 195 3.33 -13.57 5.35
C ARG A 195 2.96 -13.73 6.83
N ARG A 196 3.84 -14.27 7.65
CA ARG A 196 3.58 -14.53 9.07
C ARG A 196 4.72 -14.10 9.98
N ARG A 197 5.96 -14.41 9.55
CA ARG A 197 7.18 -14.22 10.33
C ARG A 197 8.02 -13.10 9.74
N VAL A 198 8.48 -12.20 10.58
CA VAL A 198 9.46 -11.19 10.24
C VAL A 198 10.85 -11.79 10.48
N ASP A 199 11.59 -12.10 9.42
CA ASP A 199 12.93 -12.68 9.51
C ASP A 199 13.96 -11.67 10.02
N SER A 200 13.80 -10.39 9.61
CA SER A 200 14.60 -9.26 10.09
C SER A 200 13.90 -7.94 9.82
N SER A 201 14.18 -6.93 10.65
CA SER A 201 13.72 -5.55 10.42
C SER A 201 14.81 -4.58 10.84
N TRP A 202 15.39 -3.89 9.88
CA TRP A 202 16.41 -2.88 10.16
C TRP A 202 15.82 -1.62 10.82
N ILE A 203 14.56 -1.30 10.50
CA ILE A 203 13.84 -0.16 11.10
C ILE A 203 13.61 -0.38 12.60
N LEU A 204 13.25 -1.62 13.01
CA LEU A 204 13.00 -1.96 14.40
C LEU A 204 14.23 -2.56 15.10
N GLY A 205 15.36 -2.71 14.41
CA GLY A 205 16.57 -3.32 14.98
C GLY A 205 16.42 -4.82 15.25
N TRP A 206 15.55 -5.52 14.52
CA TRP A 206 15.39 -6.98 14.69
C TRP A 206 16.37 -7.74 13.79
N ASP A 207 17.32 -8.40 14.41
CA ASP A 207 18.33 -9.25 13.77
C ASP A 207 17.99 -10.75 13.84
N ARG A 208 16.90 -11.09 14.51
CA ARG A 208 16.40 -12.47 14.69
C ARG A 208 14.93 -12.55 14.29
N PRO A 209 14.49 -13.72 13.80
CA PRO A 209 13.10 -13.93 13.42
C PRO A 209 12.12 -13.71 14.58
N VAL A 210 11.00 -13.03 14.25
CA VAL A 210 9.88 -12.79 15.18
C VAL A 210 8.62 -13.37 14.58
N GLU A 211 7.98 -14.30 15.28
CA GLU A 211 6.68 -14.92 14.92
C GLU A 211 5.53 -13.91 15.15
N LEU A 212 5.54 -12.82 14.38
CA LEU A 212 4.69 -11.65 14.65
C LEU A 212 3.21 -11.99 14.50
N ALA A 213 2.82 -12.68 13.41
CA ALA A 213 1.42 -13.07 13.18
C ALA A 213 0.88 -13.92 14.32
N ALA A 214 1.61 -14.98 14.73
CA ALA A 214 1.18 -15.88 15.80
C ALA A 214 0.97 -15.15 17.14
N ARG A 215 1.88 -14.23 17.50
CA ARG A 215 1.76 -13.43 18.71
C ARG A 215 0.55 -12.49 18.68
N LEU A 216 0.27 -11.90 17.54
CA LEU A 216 -0.90 -11.03 17.36
C LEU A 216 -2.21 -11.83 17.35
N GLU A 217 -2.25 -12.97 16.67
CA GLU A 217 -3.42 -13.89 16.65
C GLU A 217 -3.80 -14.36 18.05
N GLU A 218 -2.81 -14.69 18.88
CA GLU A 218 -3.03 -15.06 20.27
C GLU A 218 -3.78 -13.99 21.08
N ARG A 219 -3.42 -12.70 20.84
CA ARG A 219 -3.98 -11.54 21.55
C ARG A 219 -5.32 -11.07 20.95
N LEU A 220 -5.41 -11.01 19.64
CA LEU A 220 -6.54 -10.47 18.91
C LEU A 220 -7.68 -11.47 18.70
N ARG A 221 -7.36 -12.77 18.65
CA ARG A 221 -8.30 -13.83 18.24
C ARG A 221 -8.89 -13.60 16.84
N LEU A 222 -8.11 -12.98 15.97
CA LEU A 222 -8.41 -12.72 14.58
C LEU A 222 -7.28 -13.25 13.71
N PRO A 223 -7.54 -13.67 12.46
CA PRO A 223 -6.47 -14.00 11.51
C PRO A 223 -5.57 -12.79 11.26
N VAL A 224 -4.26 -13.01 11.28
CA VAL A 224 -3.27 -11.95 11.03
C VAL A 224 -2.35 -12.33 9.89
N THR A 225 -2.19 -11.41 8.94
CA THR A 225 -1.26 -11.51 7.81
C THR A 225 -0.22 -10.41 7.95
N VAL A 226 1.06 -10.75 7.85
CA VAL A 226 2.17 -9.80 7.95
C VAL A 226 2.89 -9.75 6.61
N ASP A 227 3.26 -8.57 6.13
CA ASP A 227 4.08 -8.46 4.91
C ASP A 227 5.08 -7.30 5.02
N ASN A 228 6.04 -7.28 4.10
CA ASN A 228 6.86 -6.09 3.90
C ASN A 228 5.98 -4.91 3.51
N ASP A 229 6.34 -3.73 3.97
CA ASP A 229 5.55 -2.51 3.79
C ASP A 229 5.39 -2.12 2.31
N ILE A 230 6.45 -2.22 1.50
CA ILE A 230 6.36 -1.97 0.05
C ILE A 230 5.50 -3.04 -0.63
N ALA A 231 5.69 -4.31 -0.27
CA ALA A 231 4.87 -5.39 -0.83
C ALA A 231 3.38 -5.17 -0.53
N ALA A 232 3.03 -4.85 0.70
CA ALA A 232 1.66 -4.54 1.11
C ALA A 232 1.09 -3.35 0.35
N MET A 233 1.83 -2.25 0.23
CA MET A 233 1.42 -1.08 -0.54
C MET A 233 1.19 -1.42 -2.02
N VAL A 234 2.10 -2.16 -2.66
CA VAL A 234 1.97 -2.56 -4.05
C VAL A 234 0.77 -3.48 -4.26
N HIS A 235 0.46 -4.39 -3.31
CA HIS A 235 -0.77 -5.17 -3.33
C HIS A 235 -2.02 -4.27 -3.29
N GLY A 236 -2.02 -3.23 -2.45
CA GLY A 236 -3.09 -2.23 -2.41
C GLY A 236 -3.27 -1.52 -3.75
N LEU A 237 -2.20 -1.03 -4.34
CA LEU A 237 -2.21 -0.35 -5.63
C LEU A 237 -2.67 -1.27 -6.77
N ASN A 238 -2.25 -2.54 -6.77
CA ASN A 238 -2.62 -3.52 -7.78
C ASN A 238 -4.10 -3.93 -7.69
N TRP A 239 -4.66 -4.02 -6.49
CA TRP A 239 -6.03 -4.50 -6.30
C TRP A 239 -7.09 -3.39 -6.39
N PHE A 240 -6.83 -2.25 -5.77
CA PHE A 240 -7.83 -1.19 -5.62
C PHE A 240 -7.34 0.20 -6.03
N GLY A 241 -6.03 0.35 -6.25
CA GLY A 241 -5.42 1.62 -6.58
C GLY A 241 -5.13 1.82 -8.07
N ILE A 242 -4.18 2.70 -8.32
CA ILE A 242 -3.75 3.14 -9.66
C ILE A 242 -3.21 1.99 -10.53
N GLY A 243 -2.66 0.94 -9.91
CA GLY A 243 -2.12 -0.25 -10.59
C GLY A 243 -3.17 -1.07 -11.33
N ARG A 244 -4.46 -0.93 -11.00
CA ARG A 244 -5.55 -1.64 -11.70
C ARG A 244 -5.64 -1.35 -13.20
N ALA A 245 -5.08 -0.24 -13.64
CA ALA A 245 -5.09 0.17 -15.05
C ALA A 245 -3.99 -0.55 -15.86
N TYR A 246 -3.06 -1.23 -15.22
CA TYR A 246 -1.86 -1.80 -15.84
C TYR A 246 -1.71 -3.28 -15.47
N ARG A 247 -1.22 -4.09 -16.40
CA ARG A 247 -0.86 -5.50 -16.14
C ARG A 247 0.55 -5.61 -15.57
N THR A 248 1.43 -4.74 -16.06
CA THR A 248 2.82 -4.67 -15.61
C THR A 248 3.13 -3.21 -15.25
N PHE A 249 3.53 -2.97 -14.02
CA PHE A 249 3.93 -1.65 -13.55
C PHE A 249 4.98 -1.78 -12.43
N ALA A 250 5.70 -0.71 -12.18
CA ALA A 250 6.64 -0.66 -11.06
C ALA A 250 6.37 0.56 -10.19
N VAL A 251 6.59 0.40 -8.88
CA VAL A 251 6.52 1.46 -7.87
C VAL A 251 7.92 1.69 -7.34
N LEU A 252 8.38 2.92 -7.36
CA LEU A 252 9.65 3.34 -6.78
C LEU A 252 9.36 4.31 -5.63
N THR A 253 9.90 4.03 -4.45
CA THR A 253 9.68 4.85 -3.26
C THR A 253 10.98 5.40 -2.72
N LEU A 254 10.95 6.68 -2.31
CA LEU A 254 12.04 7.40 -1.66
C LEU A 254 11.61 7.92 -0.29
N GLY A 255 12.43 7.65 0.73
CA GLY A 255 12.14 8.08 2.09
C GLY A 255 13.26 7.67 3.05
N VAL A 256 12.92 7.33 4.29
CA VAL A 256 13.85 6.74 5.26
C VAL A 256 14.52 5.50 4.68
N GLY A 257 13.75 4.70 3.92
CA GLY A 257 14.25 3.65 3.03
C GLY A 257 13.97 3.98 1.57
N VAL A 258 14.52 3.16 0.68
CA VAL A 258 14.17 3.16 -0.74
C VAL A 258 13.81 1.75 -1.16
N ALA A 259 12.81 1.62 -2.01
CA ALA A 259 12.40 0.31 -2.50
C ALA A 259 11.77 0.39 -3.88
N ILE A 260 11.74 -0.76 -4.54
CA ILE A 260 11.14 -0.96 -5.84
C ILE A 260 10.19 -2.16 -5.74
N GLY A 261 8.91 -1.94 -5.96
CA GLY A 261 7.93 -3.02 -6.09
C GLY A 261 7.52 -3.18 -7.54
N THR A 262 7.65 -4.35 -8.11
CA THR A 262 7.34 -4.60 -9.52
C THR A 262 6.21 -5.60 -9.65
N VAL A 263 5.16 -5.24 -10.36
CA VAL A 263 4.06 -6.13 -10.74
C VAL A 263 4.25 -6.55 -12.19
N VAL A 264 4.24 -7.84 -12.46
CA VAL A 264 4.34 -8.43 -13.80
C VAL A 264 3.11 -9.29 -14.03
N GLU A 265 2.37 -9.00 -15.10
CA GLU A 265 1.13 -9.71 -15.44
C GLU A 265 0.12 -9.77 -14.27
N GLY A 266 0.00 -8.68 -13.51
CA GLY A 266 -0.91 -8.55 -12.38
C GLY A 266 -0.44 -9.21 -11.08
N ARG A 267 0.78 -9.72 -11.01
CA ARG A 267 1.37 -10.37 -9.82
C ARG A 267 2.61 -9.63 -9.35
N LEU A 268 2.73 -9.44 -8.05
CA LEU A 268 3.93 -8.87 -7.46
C LEU A 268 5.12 -9.80 -7.65
N LEU A 269 6.21 -9.28 -8.21
CA LEU A 269 7.48 -10.01 -8.35
C LEU A 269 8.15 -10.10 -6.97
N GLN A 270 8.03 -11.23 -6.32
CA GLN A 270 8.63 -11.48 -5.00
C GLN A 270 10.03 -12.10 -5.09
N GLY A 271 10.28 -12.92 -6.13
CA GLY A 271 11.50 -13.69 -6.26
C GLY A 271 11.60 -14.82 -5.21
N ARG A 272 12.71 -15.56 -5.25
CA ARG A 272 12.92 -16.73 -4.39
C ARG A 272 12.95 -16.43 -2.90
N SER A 273 13.45 -15.27 -2.53
CA SER A 273 13.66 -14.87 -1.12
C SER A 273 12.71 -13.75 -0.68
N HIS A 274 11.68 -13.48 -1.45
CA HIS A 274 10.71 -12.38 -1.24
C HIS A 274 11.37 -11.00 -1.08
N LEU A 275 12.54 -10.79 -1.72
CA LEU A 275 13.33 -9.58 -1.61
C LEU A 275 13.50 -8.84 -2.96
N ALA A 276 12.79 -9.27 -4.02
CA ALA A 276 12.94 -8.66 -5.33
C ALA A 276 12.56 -7.16 -5.28
N GLY A 277 13.56 -6.30 -5.52
CA GLY A 277 13.42 -4.84 -5.48
C GLY A 277 13.33 -4.20 -4.08
N LEU A 278 12.96 -4.95 -3.06
CA LEU A 278 12.66 -4.39 -1.72
C LEU A 278 13.88 -3.90 -0.95
N THR A 279 15.08 -4.34 -1.32
CA THR A 279 16.30 -4.04 -0.55
C THR A 279 17.04 -2.80 -1.03
N GLY A 280 16.57 -2.13 -2.10
CA GLY A 280 17.25 -0.99 -2.70
C GLY A 280 18.71 -1.26 -3.15
N ARG A 281 19.09 -2.53 -3.36
CA ARG A 281 20.48 -2.92 -3.69
C ARG A 281 20.83 -2.80 -5.17
N LEU A 282 19.90 -2.34 -6.01
CA LEU A 282 20.16 -2.07 -7.42
C LEU A 282 21.33 -1.07 -7.52
N PRO A 283 22.42 -1.38 -8.27
CA PRO A 283 23.48 -0.42 -8.49
C PRO A 283 22.97 0.71 -9.40
N VAL A 284 23.15 1.95 -8.98
CA VAL A 284 22.71 3.15 -9.70
C VAL A 284 23.89 4.05 -10.10
N ASP A 285 25.07 3.78 -9.57
CA ASP A 285 26.30 4.51 -9.84
C ASP A 285 27.52 3.65 -9.48
N ALA A 286 28.74 4.16 -9.72
CA ALA A 286 30.00 3.57 -9.33
C ALA A 286 30.89 4.63 -8.68
N ARG A 287 31.66 4.22 -7.67
CA ARG A 287 32.69 5.03 -7.05
C ARG A 287 33.94 5.12 -7.93
N ASP A 288 34.88 5.99 -7.61
CA ASP A 288 36.15 6.15 -8.33
C ASP A 288 36.99 4.87 -8.38
N ASP A 289 36.82 3.99 -7.38
CA ASP A 289 37.47 2.67 -7.32
C ASP A 289 36.71 1.59 -8.10
N GLY A 290 35.62 1.93 -8.78
CA GLY A 290 34.76 1.03 -9.53
C GLY A 290 33.74 0.26 -8.67
N ALA A 291 33.70 0.45 -7.36
CA ALA A 291 32.73 -0.20 -6.51
C ALA A 291 31.31 0.33 -6.79
N PRO A 292 30.30 -0.55 -6.89
CA PRO A 292 28.94 -0.10 -7.17
C PRO A 292 28.35 0.71 -6.00
N VAL A 293 27.61 1.76 -6.34
CA VAL A 293 26.78 2.52 -5.38
C VAL A 293 25.36 1.99 -5.46
N PRO A 294 24.85 1.31 -4.44
CA PRO A 294 23.48 0.81 -4.45
C PRO A 294 22.47 1.96 -4.26
N PHE A 295 21.27 1.78 -4.81
CA PHE A 295 20.19 2.76 -4.78
C PHE A 295 19.88 3.28 -3.36
N TRP A 296 19.80 2.38 -2.36
CA TRP A 296 19.55 2.78 -0.98
C TRP A 296 20.62 3.72 -0.41
N GLN A 297 21.88 3.58 -0.86
CA GLN A 297 23.00 4.40 -0.40
C GLN A 297 23.02 5.78 -1.09
N ALA A 298 22.43 5.87 -2.28
CA ALA A 298 22.41 7.10 -3.07
C ALA A 298 21.15 7.96 -2.85
N ALA A 299 19.99 7.35 -2.51
CA ALA A 299 18.70 8.02 -2.64
C ALA A 299 17.81 8.02 -1.38
N ARG A 300 18.22 7.35 -0.28
CA ARG A 300 17.45 7.45 0.98
C ARG A 300 17.63 8.85 1.61
N THR A 301 16.67 9.27 2.43
CA THR A 301 16.68 10.58 3.10
C THR A 301 18.04 10.96 3.70
N ALA A 302 18.63 10.07 4.51
CA ALA A 302 19.93 10.34 5.13
C ALA A 302 21.08 10.50 4.12
N ALA A 303 21.01 9.85 2.95
CA ALA A 303 22.00 9.99 1.89
C ALA A 303 21.88 11.34 1.18
N VAL A 304 20.64 11.76 0.88
CA VAL A 304 20.33 13.07 0.29
C VAL A 304 20.78 14.19 1.20
N GLU A 305 20.51 14.09 2.51
CA GLU A 305 20.97 15.06 3.51
C GLU A 305 22.50 15.11 3.62
N SER A 306 23.18 13.94 3.53
CA SER A 306 24.66 13.89 3.53
C SER A 306 25.23 14.61 2.31
N ALA A 307 24.72 14.29 1.12
CA ALA A 307 25.13 14.94 -0.12
C ALA A 307 24.90 16.46 -0.09
N ALA A 308 23.76 16.90 0.45
CA ALA A 308 23.46 18.32 0.62
C ALA A 308 24.42 19.03 1.60
N ARG A 309 24.85 18.35 2.67
CA ARG A 309 25.88 18.88 3.60
C ARG A 309 27.26 18.93 2.95
N GLU A 310 27.66 17.91 2.22
CA GLU A 310 28.92 17.86 1.49
C GLU A 310 28.99 18.94 0.42
N ALA A 311 27.87 19.27 -0.21
CA ALA A 311 27.76 20.40 -1.15
C ALA A 311 27.67 21.79 -0.47
N GLY A 312 27.66 21.86 0.86
CA GLY A 312 27.50 23.10 1.61
C GLY A 312 26.10 23.74 1.56
N VAL A 313 25.11 23.00 1.14
CA VAL A 313 23.69 23.44 1.05
C VAL A 313 22.98 23.34 2.40
N LEU A 314 23.25 22.26 3.15
CA LEU A 314 22.71 22.07 4.51
C LEU A 314 23.79 22.25 5.57
N GLY A 315 23.42 22.91 6.66
CA GLY A 315 24.22 23.00 7.87
C GLY A 315 24.14 21.76 8.77
N ALA A 316 24.93 21.72 9.82
CA ALA A 316 24.88 20.66 10.82
C ALA A 316 23.51 20.64 11.51
N GLY A 317 22.86 19.47 11.54
CA GLY A 317 21.54 19.30 12.17
C GLY A 317 20.36 19.72 11.29
N GLU A 318 20.57 20.26 10.10
CA GLU A 318 19.52 20.52 9.13
C GLU A 318 19.19 19.25 8.33
N GLY A 319 17.94 19.10 7.92
CA GLY A 319 17.41 17.96 7.18
C GLY A 319 16.59 18.39 5.97
N VAL A 320 15.84 17.44 5.40
CA VAL A 320 15.06 17.61 4.17
C VAL A 320 14.05 18.76 4.23
N GLU A 321 13.51 19.11 5.41
CA GLU A 321 12.61 20.27 5.54
C GLU A 321 13.32 21.59 5.21
N ARG A 322 14.59 21.72 5.60
CA ARG A 322 15.39 22.87 5.21
C ARG A 322 15.68 22.89 3.70
N LEU A 323 15.91 21.72 3.10
CA LEU A 323 16.09 21.59 1.66
C LEU A 323 14.83 22.03 0.89
N ARG A 324 13.63 21.65 1.37
CA ARG A 324 12.34 22.12 0.82
C ARG A 324 12.22 23.65 0.87
N THR A 325 12.63 24.25 1.99
CA THR A 325 12.62 25.71 2.15
C THR A 325 13.56 26.39 1.13
N LEU A 326 14.79 25.88 1.00
CA LEU A 326 15.78 26.39 0.06
C LEU A 326 15.30 26.27 -1.40
N LEU A 327 14.63 25.16 -1.75
CA LEU A 327 14.01 25.00 -3.07
C LEU A 327 12.92 26.05 -3.33
N ALA A 328 12.10 26.35 -2.32
CA ALA A 328 11.06 27.39 -2.44
C ALA A 328 11.68 28.80 -2.59
N ASP A 329 12.87 29.00 -2.06
CA ASP A 329 13.65 30.24 -2.18
C ASP A 329 14.54 30.27 -3.45
N ASP A 330 14.37 29.28 -4.36
CA ASP A 330 15.12 29.17 -5.62
C ASP A 330 16.64 28.99 -5.44
N ASP A 331 17.11 28.40 -4.33
CA ASP A 331 18.54 28.19 -4.08
C ASP A 331 19.16 27.25 -5.12
N PRO A 332 20.25 27.65 -5.80
CA PRO A 332 20.85 26.87 -6.87
C PRO A 332 21.51 25.57 -6.37
N GLY A 333 22.04 25.56 -5.15
CA GLY A 333 22.64 24.36 -4.55
C GLY A 333 21.59 23.32 -4.22
N ALA A 334 20.47 23.76 -3.64
CA ALA A 334 19.33 22.88 -3.36
C ALA A 334 18.74 22.27 -4.65
N ARG A 335 18.64 23.08 -5.72
CA ARG A 335 18.20 22.59 -7.04
C ARG A 335 19.13 21.50 -7.59
N GLU A 336 20.45 21.68 -7.50
CA GLU A 336 21.41 20.68 -7.99
C GLU A 336 21.35 19.38 -7.19
N VAL A 337 21.22 19.45 -5.87
CA VAL A 337 21.01 18.25 -5.02
C VAL A 337 19.76 17.49 -5.44
N CYS A 338 18.66 18.18 -5.71
CA CYS A 338 17.43 17.56 -6.16
C CYS A 338 17.51 17.03 -7.59
N ALA A 339 18.22 17.72 -8.48
CA ALA A 339 18.46 17.24 -9.84
C ALA A 339 19.29 15.95 -9.84
N GLU A 340 20.32 15.82 -8.98
CA GLU A 340 21.08 14.57 -8.88
C GLU A 340 20.25 13.44 -8.27
N LEU A 341 19.39 13.71 -7.28
CA LEU A 341 18.43 12.74 -6.77
C LEU A 341 17.49 12.26 -7.88
N ALA A 342 16.99 13.18 -8.71
CA ALA A 342 16.12 12.88 -9.84
C ALA A 342 16.83 12.01 -10.90
N ARG A 343 18.08 12.32 -11.23
CA ARG A 343 18.92 11.50 -12.13
C ARG A 343 19.18 10.11 -11.55
N THR A 344 19.44 10.02 -10.26
CA THR A 344 19.65 8.74 -9.56
C THR A 344 18.38 7.87 -9.61
N LEU A 345 17.23 8.44 -9.33
CA LEU A 345 15.94 7.72 -9.45
C LEU A 345 15.66 7.29 -10.89
N ALA A 346 16.00 8.14 -11.87
CA ALA A 346 15.83 7.83 -13.29
C ALA A 346 16.69 6.64 -13.73
N ARG A 347 17.95 6.54 -13.24
CA ARG A 347 18.81 5.37 -13.47
C ARG A 347 18.22 4.09 -12.89
N ALA A 348 17.68 4.15 -11.67
CA ALA A 348 16.98 3.02 -11.06
C ALA A 348 15.73 2.62 -11.87
N ALA A 349 14.93 3.59 -12.30
CA ALA A 349 13.75 3.37 -13.12
C ALA A 349 14.12 2.75 -14.49
N ALA A 350 15.16 3.24 -15.17
CA ALA A 350 15.63 2.71 -16.43
C ALA A 350 16.06 1.22 -16.33
N ALA A 351 16.71 0.84 -15.23
CA ALA A 351 17.07 -0.55 -14.99
C ALA A 351 15.83 -1.44 -14.79
N VAL A 352 14.80 -0.95 -14.10
CA VAL A 352 13.53 -1.66 -13.94
C VAL A 352 12.81 -1.79 -15.29
N VAL A 353 12.79 -0.73 -16.09
CA VAL A 353 12.20 -0.76 -17.44
C VAL A 353 12.91 -1.77 -18.32
N ALA A 354 14.23 -1.82 -18.28
CA ALA A 354 15.01 -2.77 -19.06
C ALA A 354 14.74 -4.26 -18.72
N VAL A 355 14.28 -4.55 -17.48
CA VAL A 355 14.05 -5.93 -17.01
C VAL A 355 12.57 -6.31 -17.10
N ALA A 356 11.66 -5.42 -16.74
CA ALA A 356 10.24 -5.75 -16.57
C ALA A 356 9.34 -5.20 -17.70
N ASP A 357 9.83 -4.28 -18.51
CA ASP A 357 9.09 -3.60 -19.60
C ASP A 357 7.67 -3.15 -19.16
N PRO A 358 7.58 -2.30 -18.11
CA PRO A 358 6.31 -1.94 -17.51
C PRO A 358 5.54 -0.92 -18.37
N GLU A 359 4.20 -0.96 -18.30
CA GLU A 359 3.30 0.04 -18.88
C GLU A 359 3.37 1.37 -18.10
N ALA A 360 3.69 1.30 -16.80
CA ALA A 360 3.76 2.48 -15.94
C ALA A 360 4.83 2.37 -14.87
N ILE A 361 5.41 3.54 -14.52
CA ILE A 361 6.21 3.77 -13.30
C ILE A 361 5.39 4.64 -12.36
N VAL A 362 5.27 4.23 -11.11
CA VAL A 362 4.61 4.98 -10.04
C VAL A 362 5.68 5.46 -9.07
N LEU A 363 5.76 6.75 -8.84
CA LEU A 363 6.71 7.39 -7.94
C LEU A 363 6.01 7.75 -6.63
N GLY A 364 6.62 7.42 -5.49
CA GLY A 364 6.06 7.69 -4.18
C GLY A 364 7.11 7.79 -3.08
N GLY A 365 6.64 7.96 -1.85
CA GLY A 365 7.48 8.05 -0.66
C GLY A 365 7.64 9.49 -0.15
N GLU A 366 8.28 9.60 1.01
CA GLU A 366 8.28 10.81 1.86
C GLU A 366 9.03 12.00 1.25
N ILE A 367 10.02 11.74 0.37
CA ILE A 367 10.86 12.77 -0.26
C ILE A 367 10.74 12.81 -1.79
N ILE A 368 9.67 12.22 -2.35
CA ILE A 368 9.47 12.23 -3.80
C ILE A 368 9.24 13.63 -4.35
N ASP A 369 8.70 14.52 -3.55
CA ASP A 369 8.51 15.94 -3.86
C ASP A 369 9.82 16.65 -4.23
N LEU A 370 10.97 16.24 -3.66
CA LEU A 370 12.28 16.76 -4.02
C LEU A 370 12.68 16.39 -5.47
N VAL A 371 12.31 15.20 -5.91
CA VAL A 371 12.51 14.76 -7.30
C VAL A 371 11.64 15.55 -8.26
N LEU A 372 10.37 15.74 -7.87
CA LEU A 372 9.39 16.45 -8.69
C LEU A 372 9.69 17.95 -8.82
N ALA A 373 10.38 18.53 -7.81
CA ALA A 373 10.84 19.90 -7.85
C ALA A 373 12.04 20.15 -8.81
N ALA A 374 12.64 19.09 -9.36
CA ALA A 374 13.77 19.17 -10.28
C ALA A 374 13.34 19.35 -11.78
N ASP A 375 12.28 20.07 -12.05
CA ASP A 375 11.86 20.60 -13.35
C ASP A 375 12.00 19.61 -14.54
N GLY A 376 11.52 18.37 -14.39
CA GLY A 376 11.52 17.37 -15.46
C GLY A 376 12.85 16.60 -15.61
N GLU A 377 13.84 16.82 -14.75
CA GLU A 377 15.14 16.13 -14.78
C GLU A 377 14.99 14.60 -14.71
N PHE A 378 14.09 14.09 -13.85
CA PHE A 378 13.76 12.68 -13.78
C PHE A 378 13.25 12.15 -15.13
N GLU A 379 12.23 12.79 -15.67
CA GLU A 379 11.61 12.33 -16.92
C GLU A 379 12.58 12.45 -18.09
N GLY A 380 13.30 13.56 -18.19
CA GLY A 380 14.30 13.80 -19.24
C GLY A 380 15.41 12.73 -19.24
N THR A 381 15.99 12.45 -18.06
CA THR A 381 17.04 11.43 -17.90
C THR A 381 16.51 10.02 -18.18
N LEU A 382 15.30 9.68 -17.70
CA LEU A 382 14.68 8.40 -17.96
C LEU A 382 14.42 8.22 -19.46
N ARG A 383 13.74 9.17 -20.11
CA ARG A 383 13.41 9.12 -21.55
C ARG A 383 14.66 9.00 -22.43
N ALA A 384 15.74 9.69 -22.09
CA ALA A 384 17.02 9.59 -22.81
C ALA A 384 17.64 8.17 -22.75
N SER A 385 17.30 7.38 -21.73
CA SER A 385 17.78 6.01 -21.53
C SER A 385 16.90 4.97 -22.22
N LEU A 386 15.68 5.32 -22.69
CA LEU A 386 14.72 4.38 -23.24
C LEU A 386 14.79 4.30 -24.76
N PRO A 387 14.66 3.08 -25.35
CA PRO A 387 14.49 2.94 -26.80
C PRO A 387 13.16 3.57 -27.26
N GLY A 388 13.07 3.87 -28.56
CA GLY A 388 11.92 4.57 -29.14
C GLY A 388 10.55 3.91 -28.89
N VAL A 389 10.53 2.57 -28.77
CA VAL A 389 9.29 1.81 -28.51
C VAL A 389 8.76 1.93 -27.08
N GLN A 390 9.57 2.43 -26.14
CA GLN A 390 9.21 2.62 -24.74
C GLN A 390 9.01 4.10 -24.38
N GLN A 391 8.95 5.00 -25.36
CA GLN A 391 8.77 6.43 -25.12
C GLN A 391 7.34 6.80 -24.65
N ASP A 392 6.39 5.89 -24.73
CA ASP A 392 5.02 6.03 -24.24
C ASP A 392 4.82 5.55 -22.79
N LEU A 393 5.91 5.10 -22.12
CA LEU A 393 5.90 4.73 -20.71
C LEU A 393 5.20 5.78 -19.86
N VAL A 394 4.20 5.35 -19.10
CA VAL A 394 3.40 6.22 -18.26
C VAL A 394 4.09 6.47 -16.92
N ILE A 395 4.23 7.73 -16.51
CA ILE A 395 4.72 8.11 -15.20
C ILE A 395 3.55 8.61 -14.36
N ARG A 396 3.43 8.13 -13.14
CA ARG A 396 2.40 8.51 -12.17
C ARG A 396 3.05 8.86 -10.84
N GLU A 397 2.42 9.78 -10.15
CA GLU A 397 2.76 10.13 -8.78
C GLU A 397 1.76 9.50 -7.83
N LEU A 398 2.27 8.91 -6.76
CA LEU A 398 1.50 8.47 -5.62
C LEU A 398 1.48 9.62 -4.59
N GLY A 399 0.29 10.02 -4.14
CA GLY A 399 0.16 11.03 -3.09
C GLY A 399 0.94 10.62 -1.84
N GLY A 400 1.60 11.60 -1.18
CA GLY A 400 2.53 11.37 -0.07
C GLY A 400 1.90 10.96 1.27
N ASP A 401 0.65 10.52 1.31
CA ASP A 401 -0.05 10.18 2.56
C ASP A 401 0.30 8.74 3.01
N PHE A 402 0.67 8.58 4.29
CA PHE A 402 0.92 7.27 4.94
C PHE A 402 -0.29 6.34 4.90
N ASP A 403 -1.47 6.86 4.61
CA ASP A 403 -2.72 6.11 4.47
C ASP A 403 -2.62 4.97 3.46
N GLN A 404 -1.86 5.16 2.37
CA GLN A 404 -1.63 4.11 1.35
C GLN A 404 -0.92 2.88 1.90
N TRP A 405 -0.06 3.04 2.89
CA TRP A 405 0.69 1.95 3.52
C TRP A 405 -0.20 1.10 4.44
N ALA A 406 -1.03 1.75 5.27
CA ALA A 406 -1.99 1.06 6.12
C ALA A 406 -3.12 0.43 5.30
N LEU A 407 -3.60 1.11 4.23
CA LEU A 407 -4.55 0.54 3.27
C LEU A 407 -3.98 -0.70 2.58
N GLY A 408 -2.71 -0.67 2.16
CA GLY A 408 -2.02 -1.83 1.61
C GLY A 408 -1.99 -3.00 2.59
N ALA A 409 -1.75 -2.72 3.88
CA ALA A 409 -1.82 -3.74 4.92
C ALA A 409 -3.22 -4.34 5.05
N ALA A 410 -4.30 -3.54 4.98
CA ALA A 410 -5.66 -4.09 4.97
C ALA A 410 -5.88 -5.02 3.74
N VAL A 411 -5.31 -4.66 2.59
CA VAL A 411 -5.46 -5.45 1.35
C VAL A 411 -4.81 -6.82 1.45
N ILE A 412 -3.67 -6.99 2.12
CA ILE A 412 -3.09 -8.34 2.33
C ILE A 412 -3.99 -9.22 3.19
N ALA A 413 -4.69 -8.67 4.18
CA ALA A 413 -5.71 -9.41 4.94
C ALA A 413 -6.93 -9.77 4.08
N ILE A 414 -7.36 -8.87 3.19
CA ILE A 414 -8.44 -9.13 2.22
C ILE A 414 -8.02 -10.25 1.27
N GLN A 415 -6.79 -10.24 0.77
CA GLN A 415 -6.25 -11.30 -0.08
C GLN A 415 -6.29 -12.66 0.62
N GLU A 416 -5.85 -12.74 1.88
CA GLU A 416 -5.89 -13.96 2.66
C GLU A 416 -7.32 -14.47 2.86
N PHE A 417 -8.25 -13.59 3.18
CA PHE A 417 -9.66 -13.92 3.33
C PHE A 417 -10.28 -14.51 2.06
N VAL A 418 -9.90 -14.03 0.88
CA VAL A 418 -10.42 -14.56 -0.40
C VAL A 418 -9.59 -15.71 -0.98
N GLY A 419 -8.63 -16.25 -0.24
CA GLY A 419 -7.82 -17.41 -0.63
C GLY A 419 -6.55 -17.08 -1.40
N GLY A 420 -5.95 -15.93 -1.15
CA GLY A 420 -4.65 -15.54 -1.70
C GLY A 420 -4.69 -14.94 -3.12
N GLU A 421 -3.52 -14.60 -3.64
CA GLU A 421 -3.32 -14.25 -5.07
C GLU A 421 -3.30 -15.55 -5.91
N VAL A 422 -4.02 -15.54 -7.03
CA VAL A 422 -3.96 -16.60 -8.05
C VAL A 422 -2.97 -16.23 -9.12
#